data_6ff32d5f9b71d856410b87d9f7707187
#
_entry.id   6ff32d5f9b71d856410b87d9f7707187
#
_cell.length_a   1.000
_cell.length_b   1.000
_cell.length_c   1.000
_cell.angle_alpha   90.00
_cell.angle_beta   90.00
_cell.angle_gamma   90.00
#
_symmetry.space_group_name_H-M   'P 1'
#
loop_
_entity.id
_entity.type
_entity.pdbx_description
1 polymer ?
#
loop_
_entity_poly.entity_id
_entity_poly.type
_entity_poly.pdbx_seq_one_letter_code
_entity_poly.pdbx_strand_id
1 'polypeptide(L)'
;MKKGAAVLALVAVVALSVAAAAALRRDSGSPSLPTALVARTTFVDFLQLRGEIRPVRSVVLTAPSAGSDLQIVELATNGAKVAAGDVVVTFDATTQQRTLETKQSELKQAESEISRTEAELSRRVASAQSEVAEAKKALARAQLEVQGNELRPRIDAENFVIALSNAEEHVRELEKKVDGERMAAQADVAIARQKRDKAQYDVTDTERIIRSLQVRAPIAGSISLLPNFRAGGPGSRSQPEFKRGDRAWFGAAIAELPDLTEIQLTARVDEADRGRVQIGSGVRVRVDAVPDRELTGAMRDISVVAKPDFTTWPPVRNFDVVVSLSDADARLRSGMSASARVELDRLASVLVVPTGAVFQRGPATVVYVAHRGAFESRTVSILRRGRDQIAIASGVNEGERVALREPEQEGAQK
;
A
#
# COMPACT_ATOMS: atom_id res chain seq x y z
N MET A 1 -65.96 -19.35 -86.84
CA MET A 1 -64.69 -18.64 -86.51
C MET A 1 -64.54 -18.22 -85.06
N LYS A 2 -65.27 -18.75 -84.11
CA LYS A 2 -65.17 -18.37 -82.69
C LYS A 2 -64.47 -19.41 -81.77
N LYS A 3 -64.13 -20.58 -82.24
CA LYS A 3 -63.47 -21.63 -81.45
C LYS A 3 -61.94 -21.65 -81.52
N GLY A 4 -61.34 -20.98 -82.52
CA GLY A 4 -59.90 -20.90 -82.71
C GLY A 4 -59.22 -19.82 -81.83
N ALA A 5 -59.95 -18.70 -81.58
CA ALA A 5 -59.46 -17.62 -80.80
C ALA A 5 -59.37 -17.91 -79.22
N ALA A 6 -60.28 -18.81 -78.76
CA ALA A 6 -60.27 -19.23 -77.38
C ALA A 6 -59.10 -20.21 -77.05
N VAL A 7 -58.68 -21.05 -77.98
CA VAL A 7 -57.56 -21.95 -77.82
C VAL A 7 -56.19 -21.13 -77.82
N LEU A 8 -56.09 -20.14 -78.71
CA LEU A 8 -54.87 -19.28 -78.73
C LEU A 8 -54.72 -18.43 -77.40
N ALA A 9 -55.87 -17.96 -76.88
CA ALA A 9 -55.84 -17.23 -75.64
C ALA A 9 -55.44 -18.12 -74.43
N LEU A 10 -55.93 -19.36 -74.43
CA LEU A 10 -55.58 -20.34 -73.38
C LEU A 10 -54.07 -20.68 -73.40
N VAL A 11 -53.48 -20.92 -74.62
CA VAL A 11 -52.08 -21.21 -74.77
C VAL A 11 -51.17 -20.00 -74.38
N ALA A 12 -51.65 -18.79 -74.69
CA ALA A 12 -50.92 -17.57 -74.25
C ALA A 12 -50.90 -17.39 -72.75
N VAL A 13 -52.03 -17.71 -72.06
CA VAL A 13 -52.10 -17.61 -70.58
C VAL A 13 -51.25 -18.72 -69.95
N VAL A 14 -51.23 -19.91 -70.49
CA VAL A 14 -50.37 -20.99 -69.98
C VAL A 14 -48.89 -20.68 -70.21
N ALA A 15 -48.53 -20.11 -71.37
CA ALA A 15 -47.15 -19.68 -71.63
C ALA A 15 -46.70 -18.52 -70.73
N LEU A 16 -47.62 -17.58 -70.44
CA LEU A 16 -47.35 -16.46 -69.50
C LEU A 16 -47.23 -16.98 -68.05
N SER A 17 -48.05 -17.93 -67.64
CA SER A 17 -47.97 -18.50 -66.31
C SER A 17 -46.72 -19.39 -66.11
N VAL A 18 -46.27 -20.11 -67.15
CA VAL A 18 -45.00 -20.83 -67.12
C VAL A 18 -43.80 -19.90 -67.11
N ALA A 19 -43.86 -18.81 -67.90
CA ALA A 19 -42.82 -17.80 -67.87
C ALA A 19 -42.75 -17.04 -66.54
N ALA A 20 -43.89 -16.72 -65.91
CA ALA A 20 -43.97 -16.12 -64.61
C ALA A 20 -43.49 -17.10 -63.50
N ALA A 21 -43.87 -18.39 -63.59
CA ALA A 21 -43.36 -19.42 -62.67
C ALA A 21 -41.87 -19.69 -62.82
N ALA A 22 -41.33 -19.58 -64.05
CA ALA A 22 -39.89 -19.70 -64.31
C ALA A 22 -39.11 -18.46 -63.83
N ALA A 23 -39.72 -17.25 -63.90
CA ALA A 23 -39.14 -16.01 -63.33
C ALA A 23 -39.16 -16.04 -61.83
N LEU A 24 -40.23 -16.52 -61.16
CA LEU A 24 -40.32 -16.72 -59.74
C LEU A 24 -39.42 -17.85 -59.18
N ARG A 25 -39.06 -18.84 -60.00
CA ARG A 25 -38.11 -19.88 -59.59
C ARG A 25 -36.64 -19.46 -59.74
N ARG A 26 -36.35 -18.34 -60.44
CA ARG A 26 -34.98 -17.82 -60.53
C ARG A 26 -34.53 -17.03 -59.33
N ASP A 27 -35.46 -16.76 -58.42
CA ASP A 27 -35.16 -16.12 -57.13
C ASP A 27 -35.17 -17.07 -55.94
N SER A 28 -34.98 -18.37 -56.23
CA SER A 28 -34.78 -19.40 -55.20
C SER A 28 -33.38 -19.18 -54.60
N GLY A 29 -33.36 -18.45 -53.51
CA GLY A 29 -32.16 -18.02 -52.81
C GLY A 29 -31.16 -19.14 -52.56
N SER A 30 -29.97 -18.95 -53.10
CA SER A 30 -28.79 -19.54 -52.51
C SER A 30 -28.87 -19.29 -51.01
N PRO A 31 -28.58 -20.25 -50.12
CA PRO A 31 -28.62 -20.01 -48.67
C PRO A 31 -27.75 -18.77 -48.41
N SER A 32 -28.37 -17.68 -47.92
CA SER A 32 -27.68 -16.43 -47.68
C SER A 32 -26.75 -16.64 -46.49
N LEU A 33 -25.53 -17.11 -46.78
CA LEU A 33 -24.50 -17.22 -45.79
C LEU A 33 -24.27 -15.84 -45.20
N PRO A 34 -24.15 -15.72 -43.86
CA PRO A 34 -23.80 -14.44 -43.24
C PRO A 34 -22.50 -13.98 -43.80
N THR A 35 -22.45 -12.70 -44.25
CA THR A 35 -21.27 -12.09 -44.85
C THR A 35 -20.83 -10.89 -44.02
N ALA A 36 -19.52 -10.61 -44.04
CA ALA A 36 -18.95 -9.39 -43.51
C ALA A 36 -18.33 -8.55 -44.65
N LEU A 37 -18.33 -7.24 -44.46
CA LEU A 37 -17.71 -6.32 -45.42
C LEU A 37 -16.21 -6.22 -45.08
N VAL A 38 -15.36 -6.31 -46.10
CA VAL A 38 -13.94 -5.98 -45.99
C VAL A 38 -13.81 -4.47 -45.91
N ALA A 39 -13.39 -3.96 -44.79
CA ALA A 39 -13.22 -2.52 -44.55
C ALA A 39 -11.75 -2.16 -44.34
N ARG A 40 -11.32 -1.03 -44.91
CA ARG A 40 -10.02 -0.46 -44.59
C ARG A 40 -10.16 0.40 -43.34
N THR A 41 -9.68 -0.13 -42.22
CA THR A 41 -9.81 0.52 -40.91
C THR A 41 -8.57 0.29 -40.06
N THR A 42 -8.54 0.88 -38.86
CA THR A 42 -7.47 0.61 -37.92
C THR A 42 -7.73 -0.74 -37.26
N PHE A 43 -6.81 -1.69 -37.47
CA PHE A 43 -6.77 -2.94 -36.75
C PHE A 43 -6.18 -2.72 -35.36
N VAL A 44 -6.85 -3.20 -34.33
CA VAL A 44 -6.34 -3.19 -32.95
C VAL A 44 -6.53 -4.56 -32.35
N ASP A 45 -5.43 -5.17 -31.92
CA ASP A 45 -5.46 -6.42 -31.19
C ASP A 45 -5.46 -6.14 -29.68
N PHE A 46 -6.37 -6.77 -28.96
CA PHE A 46 -6.53 -6.57 -27.52
C PHE A 46 -6.36 -7.87 -26.75
N LEU A 47 -5.60 -7.80 -25.67
CA LEU A 47 -5.58 -8.80 -24.63
C LEU A 47 -6.54 -8.39 -23.53
N GLN A 48 -7.45 -9.29 -23.16
CA GLN A 48 -8.36 -9.05 -22.04
C GLN A 48 -7.79 -9.66 -20.76
N LEU A 49 -7.63 -8.82 -19.74
CA LEU A 49 -7.18 -9.20 -18.40
C LEU A 49 -8.28 -8.97 -17.38
N ARG A 50 -8.27 -9.75 -16.31
CA ARG A 50 -9.07 -9.50 -15.11
C ARG A 50 -8.15 -9.16 -13.95
N GLY A 51 -8.58 -8.22 -13.13
CA GLY A 51 -7.82 -7.78 -11.98
C GLY A 51 -8.68 -7.05 -10.97
N GLU A 52 -8.02 -6.42 -10.04
CA GLU A 52 -8.65 -5.64 -8.97
C GLU A 52 -8.05 -4.24 -8.88
N ILE A 53 -8.88 -3.28 -8.52
CA ILE A 53 -8.45 -1.91 -8.23
C ILE A 53 -7.75 -1.89 -6.89
N ARG A 54 -6.54 -1.33 -6.85
CA ARG A 54 -5.76 -1.11 -5.63
C ARG A 54 -5.25 0.32 -5.55
N PRO A 55 -5.11 0.89 -4.36
CA PRO A 55 -4.41 2.15 -4.20
C PRO A 55 -2.92 1.96 -4.53
N VAL A 56 -2.26 3.01 -4.99
CA VAL A 56 -0.81 3.01 -5.19
C VAL A 56 -0.10 3.04 -3.84
N ARG A 57 -0.70 3.74 -2.87
CA ARG A 57 -0.21 3.86 -1.49
C ARG A 57 -1.32 3.56 -0.51
N SER A 58 -0.96 2.91 0.59
CA SER A 58 -1.83 2.72 1.73
C SER A 58 -1.02 2.81 3.02
N VAL A 59 -1.65 3.28 4.07
CA VAL A 59 -1.04 3.35 5.39
C VAL A 59 -1.66 2.29 6.28
N VAL A 60 -0.82 1.35 6.72
CA VAL A 60 -1.25 0.29 7.64
C VAL A 60 -1.12 0.78 9.07
N LEU A 61 -2.20 0.70 9.83
CA LEU A 61 -2.24 1.00 11.26
C LEU A 61 -1.99 -0.26 12.05
N THR A 62 -0.90 -0.25 12.84
CA THR A 62 -0.44 -1.41 13.60
C THR A 62 -0.56 -1.17 15.10
N ALA A 63 -0.70 -2.28 15.85
CA ALA A 63 -0.66 -2.26 17.31
C ALA A 63 0.73 -1.82 17.82
N PRO A 64 0.82 -0.83 18.73
CA PRO A 64 2.07 -0.36 19.28
C PRO A 64 2.69 -1.37 20.27
N SER A 65 4.00 -1.17 20.59
CA SER A 65 4.69 -1.93 21.63
C SER A 65 4.30 -1.41 23.02
N ALA A 66 3.72 -2.27 23.84
CA ALA A 66 3.40 -1.97 25.23
C ALA A 66 3.73 -3.12 26.20
N GLY A 67 4.61 -4.04 25.76
CA GLY A 67 5.12 -5.14 26.59
C GLY A 67 4.23 -6.38 26.70
N SER A 68 2.98 -6.32 26.26
CA SER A 68 2.03 -7.44 26.26
C SER A 68 1.02 -7.29 25.13
N ASP A 69 0.20 -8.33 24.91
CA ASP A 69 -0.96 -8.25 24.01
C ASP A 69 -1.94 -7.18 24.52
N LEU A 70 -2.38 -6.32 23.61
CA LEU A 70 -3.25 -5.18 23.89
C LEU A 70 -4.71 -5.53 23.56
N GLN A 71 -5.63 -5.23 24.46
CA GLN A 71 -7.06 -5.38 24.22
C GLN A 71 -7.61 -4.12 23.54
N ILE A 72 -8.36 -4.30 22.44
CA ILE A 72 -9.03 -3.22 21.73
C ILE A 72 -10.28 -2.81 22.52
N VAL A 73 -10.32 -1.57 22.98
CA VAL A 73 -11.47 -0.98 23.67
C VAL A 73 -12.42 -0.32 22.70
N GLU A 74 -11.87 0.44 21.75
CA GLU A 74 -12.63 1.10 20.68
C GLU A 74 -11.95 0.86 19.35
N LEU A 75 -12.75 0.66 18.32
CA LEU A 75 -12.32 0.45 16.95
C LEU A 75 -13.30 1.15 16.03
N ALA A 76 -12.79 1.94 15.10
CA ALA A 76 -13.61 2.55 14.07
C ALA A 76 -14.25 1.47 13.18
N THR A 77 -15.44 1.74 12.69
CA THR A 77 -16.17 0.80 11.83
C THR A 77 -15.54 0.69 10.45
N ASN A 78 -15.60 -0.51 9.87
CA ASN A 78 -15.12 -0.74 8.50
C ASN A 78 -15.86 0.17 7.51
N GLY A 79 -15.13 0.84 6.61
CA GLY A 79 -15.67 1.82 5.67
C GLY A 79 -15.90 3.23 6.23
N ALA A 80 -15.68 3.48 7.52
CA ALA A 80 -15.81 4.82 8.11
C ALA A 80 -14.84 5.82 7.47
N LYS A 81 -15.30 7.04 7.24
CA LYS A 81 -14.44 8.15 6.80
C LYS A 81 -13.82 8.81 8.03
N VAL A 82 -12.51 9.00 7.99
CA VAL A 82 -11.74 9.67 9.04
C VAL A 82 -10.91 10.79 8.47
N ALA A 83 -10.73 11.84 9.27
CA ALA A 83 -9.78 12.91 8.98
C ALA A 83 -8.38 12.55 9.54
N ALA A 84 -7.35 13.24 9.06
CA ALA A 84 -6.02 13.11 9.63
C ALA A 84 -6.04 13.55 11.11
N GLY A 85 -5.49 12.72 12.00
CA GLY A 85 -5.50 12.93 13.46
C GLY A 85 -6.63 12.25 14.21
N ASP A 86 -7.70 11.78 13.55
CA ASP A 86 -8.80 11.07 14.21
C ASP A 86 -8.31 9.75 14.82
N VAL A 87 -8.88 9.39 15.98
CA VAL A 87 -8.57 8.12 16.64
C VAL A 87 -9.29 6.98 15.93
N VAL A 88 -8.53 6.01 15.48
CA VAL A 88 -9.04 4.82 14.78
C VAL A 88 -9.14 3.62 15.71
N VAL A 89 -8.13 3.43 16.56
CA VAL A 89 -8.08 2.33 17.52
C VAL A 89 -7.69 2.88 18.89
N THR A 90 -8.42 2.49 19.92
CA THR A 90 -8.07 2.75 21.32
C THR A 90 -7.85 1.41 22.02
N PHE A 91 -6.68 1.24 22.62
CA PHE A 91 -6.35 0.08 23.43
C PHE A 91 -6.58 0.36 24.92
N ASP A 92 -6.72 -0.71 25.70
CA ASP A 92 -6.79 -0.61 27.17
C ASP A 92 -5.46 -0.10 27.75
N ALA A 93 -5.50 1.06 28.37
CA ALA A 93 -4.37 1.73 29.01
C ALA A 93 -4.30 1.53 30.53
N THR A 94 -5.20 0.74 31.13
CA THR A 94 -5.35 0.65 32.60
C THR A 94 -4.05 0.26 33.29
N THR A 95 -3.32 -0.71 32.74
CA THR A 95 -2.05 -1.16 33.32
C THR A 95 -0.98 -0.07 33.22
N GLN A 96 -0.89 0.60 32.07
CA GLN A 96 0.08 1.67 31.83
C GLN A 96 -0.22 2.92 32.66
N GLN A 97 -1.49 3.22 32.91
CA GLN A 97 -1.91 4.31 33.81
C GLN A 97 -1.46 4.05 35.25
N ARG A 98 -1.65 2.84 35.76
CA ARG A 98 -1.16 2.46 37.10
C ARG A 98 0.37 2.53 37.18
N THR A 99 1.05 2.10 36.14
CA THR A 99 2.51 2.24 36.02
C THR A 99 2.92 3.71 36.05
N LEU A 100 2.21 4.58 35.33
CA LEU A 100 2.47 6.03 35.33
C LEU A 100 2.34 6.63 36.73
N GLU A 101 1.28 6.30 37.45
CA GLU A 101 1.08 6.74 38.85
C GLU A 101 2.24 6.32 39.74
N THR A 102 2.72 5.08 39.59
CA THR A 102 3.89 4.58 40.33
C THR A 102 5.15 5.38 39.97
N LYS A 103 5.41 5.61 38.67
CA LYS A 103 6.57 6.36 38.23
C LYS A 103 6.53 7.82 38.62
N GLN A 104 5.38 8.46 38.63
CA GLN A 104 5.19 9.80 39.17
C GLN A 104 5.49 9.88 40.66
N SER A 105 5.10 8.84 41.44
CA SER A 105 5.44 8.75 42.87
C SER A 105 6.94 8.59 43.10
N GLU A 106 7.62 7.75 42.31
CA GLU A 106 9.08 7.60 42.31
C GLU A 106 9.79 8.91 41.97
N LEU A 107 9.32 9.66 40.99
CA LEU A 107 9.84 10.98 40.63
C LEU A 107 9.73 11.96 41.80
N LYS A 108 8.54 12.06 42.41
CA LYS A 108 8.30 12.93 43.58
C LYS A 108 9.18 12.56 44.76
N GLN A 109 9.44 11.26 44.98
CA GLN A 109 10.36 10.80 45.99
C GLN A 109 11.81 11.25 45.71
N ALA A 110 12.26 11.10 44.44
CA ALA A 110 13.60 11.52 44.01
C ALA A 110 13.80 13.05 44.13
N GLU A 111 12.77 13.85 43.83
CA GLU A 111 12.78 15.31 44.04
C GLU A 111 12.90 15.67 45.51
N SER A 112 12.16 14.98 46.36
CA SER A 112 12.23 15.17 47.81
C SER A 112 13.60 14.77 48.37
N GLU A 113 14.24 13.73 47.83
CA GLU A 113 15.59 13.30 48.19
C GLU A 113 16.65 14.36 47.84
N ILE A 114 16.53 15.03 46.67
CA ILE A 114 17.42 16.17 46.35
C ILE A 114 17.33 17.25 47.41
N SER A 115 16.11 17.71 47.73
CA SER A 115 15.91 18.77 48.74
C SER A 115 16.46 18.39 50.11
N ARG A 116 16.28 17.15 50.52
CA ARG A 116 16.82 16.61 51.78
C ARG A 116 18.35 16.59 51.76
N THR A 117 18.94 16.06 50.67
CA THR A 117 20.39 15.99 50.47
C THR A 117 21.00 17.38 50.48
N GLU A 118 20.46 18.34 49.74
CA GLU A 118 20.93 19.73 49.70
C GLU A 118 20.88 20.39 51.09
N ALA A 119 19.80 20.17 51.87
CA ALA A 119 19.69 20.70 53.22
C ALA A 119 20.71 20.08 54.19
N GLU A 120 20.95 18.77 54.08
CA GLU A 120 21.93 18.06 54.90
C GLU A 120 23.37 18.51 54.59
N LEU A 121 23.71 18.63 53.32
CA LEU A 121 25.01 19.07 52.88
C LEU A 121 25.28 20.54 53.23
N SER A 122 24.28 21.41 53.11
CA SER A 122 24.38 22.80 53.59
C SER A 122 24.72 22.87 55.06
N ARG A 123 24.12 22.02 55.91
CA ARG A 123 24.44 21.96 57.34
C ARG A 123 25.85 21.46 57.60
N ARG A 124 26.35 20.40 56.90
CA ARG A 124 27.74 19.92 57.03
C ARG A 124 28.76 20.99 56.65
N VAL A 125 28.56 21.67 55.53
CA VAL A 125 29.46 22.74 55.07
C VAL A 125 29.43 23.91 56.06
N ALA A 126 28.27 24.32 56.57
CA ALA A 126 28.14 25.36 57.59
C ALA A 126 28.85 25.00 58.91
N SER A 127 28.75 23.73 59.35
CA SER A 127 29.48 23.23 60.52
C SER A 127 31.00 23.31 60.31
N ALA A 128 31.51 22.82 59.20
CA ALA A 128 32.93 22.89 58.87
C ALA A 128 33.46 24.35 58.73
N GLN A 129 32.64 25.25 58.19
CA GLN A 129 32.96 26.67 58.13
C GLN A 129 33.03 27.33 59.54
N SER A 130 32.17 26.87 60.43
CA SER A 130 32.21 27.35 61.84
C SER A 130 33.49 26.89 62.54
N GLU A 131 33.95 25.64 62.31
CA GLU A 131 35.23 25.13 62.80
C GLU A 131 36.42 26.00 62.28
N VAL A 132 36.43 26.34 60.99
CA VAL A 132 37.44 27.24 60.42
C VAL A 132 37.40 28.63 61.09
N ALA A 133 36.21 29.18 61.34
CA ALA A 133 36.06 30.47 62.00
C ALA A 133 36.60 30.46 63.45
N GLU A 134 36.40 29.39 64.20
CA GLU A 134 37.00 29.22 65.52
C GLU A 134 38.51 29.07 65.44
N ALA A 135 39.03 28.26 64.53
CA ALA A 135 40.50 28.14 64.34
C ALA A 135 41.13 29.44 63.90
N LYS A 136 40.51 30.29 63.07
CA LYS A 136 40.98 31.64 62.73
C LYS A 136 41.00 32.57 63.92
N LYS A 137 40.05 32.48 64.84
CA LYS A 137 40.09 33.24 66.12
C LYS A 137 41.26 32.78 66.99
N ALA A 138 41.54 31.48 67.08
CA ALA A 138 42.69 30.95 67.83
C ALA A 138 44.01 31.37 67.17
N LEU A 139 44.14 31.38 65.84
CA LEU A 139 45.27 31.92 65.10
C LEU A 139 45.51 33.40 65.43
N ALA A 140 44.46 34.21 65.38
CA ALA A 140 44.56 35.65 65.70
C ALA A 140 45.07 35.89 67.11
N ARG A 141 44.64 35.05 68.08
CA ARG A 141 45.19 35.10 69.44
C ARG A 141 46.65 34.72 69.48
N ALA A 142 47.11 33.67 68.87
CA ALA A 142 48.52 33.27 68.79
C ALA A 142 49.36 34.28 68.10
N GLN A 143 48.86 34.97 67.07
CA GLN A 143 49.56 36.09 66.41
C GLN A 143 49.81 37.29 67.40
N LEU A 144 48.77 37.62 68.17
CA LEU A 144 48.93 38.72 69.18
C LEU A 144 49.92 38.36 70.29
N GLU A 145 49.97 37.08 70.70
CA GLU A 145 50.87 36.57 71.70
C GLU A 145 52.34 36.66 71.23
N VAL A 146 52.66 36.38 69.98
CA VAL A 146 53.96 36.46 69.39
C VAL A 146 54.41 37.93 69.30
N GLN A 147 53.52 38.91 69.09
CA GLN A 147 53.89 40.34 69.03
C GLN A 147 54.49 40.85 70.35
N GLY A 148 54.20 40.17 71.47
CA GLY A 148 54.78 40.55 72.79
C GLY A 148 56.11 39.84 73.13
N ASN A 149 56.67 39.04 72.23
CA ASN A 149 57.84 38.16 72.48
C ASN A 149 59.13 38.93 72.83
N GLU A 150 59.31 40.21 72.43
CA GLU A 150 60.48 41.02 72.70
C GLU A 150 60.70 41.28 74.23
N LEU A 151 59.63 41.12 75.01
CA LEU A 151 59.68 41.38 76.45
C LEU A 151 59.65 40.11 77.29
N ARG A 152 59.78 38.90 76.69
CA ARG A 152 59.59 37.57 77.31
C ARG A 152 60.88 36.75 77.33
N PRO A 153 60.99 35.75 78.28
CA PRO A 153 62.08 34.77 78.23
C PRO A 153 62.12 34.00 76.93
N ARG A 154 63.34 33.69 76.47
CA ARG A 154 63.56 33.03 75.15
C ARG A 154 62.78 31.75 74.93
N ILE A 155 62.65 30.89 75.99
CA ILE A 155 61.90 29.64 75.91
C ILE A 155 60.40 29.87 75.69
N ASP A 156 59.85 30.89 76.37
CA ASP A 156 58.41 31.23 76.20
C ASP A 156 58.17 31.83 74.78
N ALA A 157 59.07 32.67 74.28
CA ALA A 157 58.99 33.20 72.94
C ALA A 157 59.06 32.11 71.87
N GLU A 158 59.92 31.09 72.01
CA GLU A 158 59.99 29.95 71.09
C GLU A 158 58.71 29.11 71.15
N ASN A 159 58.12 28.88 72.36
CA ASN A 159 56.85 28.19 72.50
C ASN A 159 55.68 28.88 71.80
N PHE A 160 55.60 30.21 71.85
CA PHE A 160 54.61 31.03 71.14
C PHE A 160 54.74 30.97 69.61
N VAL A 161 55.96 30.92 69.10
CA VAL A 161 56.23 30.74 67.68
C VAL A 161 55.73 29.33 67.19
N ILE A 162 56.03 28.30 68.01
CA ILE A 162 55.51 26.93 67.72
C ILE A 162 54.00 26.92 67.78
N ALA A 163 53.39 27.56 68.81
CA ALA A 163 51.95 27.66 68.92
C ALA A 163 51.28 28.36 67.71
N LEU A 164 51.93 29.46 67.23
CA LEU A 164 51.50 30.15 66.02
C LEU A 164 51.54 29.20 64.81
N SER A 165 52.69 28.55 64.57
CA SER A 165 52.83 27.58 63.44
C SER A 165 51.77 26.47 63.49
N ASN A 166 51.52 25.90 64.66
CA ASN A 166 50.46 24.87 64.86
C ASN A 166 49.08 25.45 64.55
N ALA A 167 48.78 26.68 65.00
CA ALA A 167 47.50 27.32 64.69
C ALA A 167 47.31 27.59 63.19
N GLU A 168 48.39 28.00 62.49
CA GLU A 168 48.39 28.19 61.04
C GLU A 168 48.14 26.86 60.29
N GLU A 169 48.81 25.79 60.71
CA GLU A 169 48.60 24.47 60.13
C GLU A 169 47.17 23.96 60.34
N HIS A 170 46.66 24.15 61.54
CA HIS A 170 45.27 23.73 61.87
C HIS A 170 44.22 24.50 61.04
N VAL A 171 44.39 25.80 60.81
CA VAL A 171 43.52 26.57 59.92
C VAL A 171 43.60 26.00 58.49
N ARG A 172 44.81 25.73 57.98
CA ARG A 172 45.01 25.16 56.63
C ARG A 172 44.35 23.78 56.48
N GLU A 173 44.47 22.94 57.51
CA GLU A 173 43.81 21.61 57.57
C GLU A 173 42.28 21.74 57.48
N LEU A 174 41.69 22.62 58.33
CA LEU A 174 40.25 22.82 58.33
C LEU A 174 39.73 23.48 57.07
N GLU A 175 40.48 24.39 56.42
CA GLU A 175 40.12 24.93 55.13
C GLU A 175 40.08 23.83 54.04
N LYS A 176 41.08 22.93 54.00
CA LYS A 176 41.08 21.78 53.10
C LYS A 176 39.89 20.83 53.38
N LYS A 177 39.52 20.65 54.67
CA LYS A 177 38.33 19.86 55.07
C LYS A 177 37.05 20.50 54.53
N VAL A 178 36.90 21.84 54.60
CA VAL A 178 35.72 22.51 54.00
C VAL A 178 35.66 22.32 52.50
N ASP A 179 36.78 22.41 51.79
CA ASP A 179 36.81 22.17 50.33
C ASP A 179 36.50 20.74 50.01
N GLY A 180 36.98 19.78 50.77
CA GLY A 180 36.63 18.36 50.63
C GLY A 180 35.14 18.13 50.88
N GLU A 181 34.54 18.70 51.93
CA GLU A 181 33.10 18.59 52.18
C GLU A 181 32.25 19.21 51.07
N ARG A 182 32.71 20.37 50.47
CA ARG A 182 32.00 20.96 49.33
C ARG A 182 32.05 20.08 48.10
N MET A 183 33.20 19.48 47.77
CA MET A 183 33.34 18.57 46.65
C MET A 183 32.47 17.31 46.83
N ALA A 184 32.49 16.71 48.03
CA ALA A 184 31.62 15.57 48.36
C ALA A 184 30.14 15.97 48.23
N ALA A 185 29.76 17.14 48.75
CA ALA A 185 28.43 17.70 48.65
C ALA A 185 27.94 17.82 47.20
N GLN A 186 28.79 18.37 46.34
CA GLN A 186 28.45 18.51 44.93
C GLN A 186 28.26 17.14 44.24
N ALA A 187 29.08 16.13 44.58
CA ALA A 187 28.98 14.80 44.05
C ALA A 187 27.67 14.11 44.51
N ASP A 188 27.32 14.23 45.82
CA ASP A 188 26.09 13.63 46.37
C ASP A 188 24.83 14.25 45.73
N VAL A 189 24.80 15.58 45.54
CA VAL A 189 23.69 16.26 44.84
C VAL A 189 23.64 15.85 43.39
N ALA A 190 24.79 15.68 42.70
CA ALA A 190 24.82 15.21 41.34
C ALA A 190 24.23 13.81 41.18
N ILE A 191 24.51 12.87 42.11
CA ILE A 191 23.95 11.54 42.15
C ILE A 191 22.44 11.61 42.38
N ALA A 192 21.96 12.41 43.32
CA ALA A 192 20.53 12.59 43.56
C ALA A 192 19.79 13.16 42.33
N ARG A 193 20.38 14.11 41.67
CA ARG A 193 19.85 14.67 40.41
C ARG A 193 19.80 13.62 39.28
N GLN A 194 20.82 12.81 39.14
CA GLN A 194 20.82 11.71 38.15
C GLN A 194 19.68 10.70 38.42
N LYS A 195 19.41 10.37 39.68
CA LYS A 195 18.24 9.53 40.05
C LYS A 195 16.92 10.19 39.64
N ARG A 196 16.75 11.49 39.92
CA ARG A 196 15.58 12.25 39.52
C ARG A 196 15.41 12.26 37.99
N ASP A 197 16.50 12.49 37.24
CA ASP A 197 16.48 12.55 35.77
C ASP A 197 16.07 11.21 35.18
N LYS A 198 16.55 10.10 35.77
CA LYS A 198 16.08 8.76 35.41
C LYS A 198 14.60 8.58 35.69
N ALA A 199 14.10 8.95 36.85
CA ALA A 199 12.68 8.84 37.18
C ALA A 199 11.80 9.70 36.25
N GLN A 200 12.26 10.90 35.90
CA GLN A 200 11.60 11.77 34.93
C GLN A 200 11.54 11.15 33.54
N TYR A 201 12.64 10.52 33.10
CA TYR A 201 12.65 9.77 31.84
C TYR A 201 11.62 8.62 31.86
N ASP A 202 11.56 7.83 32.94
CA ASP A 202 10.62 6.72 33.11
C ASP A 202 9.16 7.20 33.05
N VAL A 203 8.83 8.35 33.63
CA VAL A 203 7.51 9.01 33.53
C VAL A 203 7.21 9.38 32.08
N THR A 204 8.12 10.10 31.42
CA THR A 204 7.94 10.57 30.03
C THR A 204 7.78 9.39 29.06
N ASP A 205 8.54 8.32 29.27
CA ASP A 205 8.46 7.10 28.46
C ASP A 205 7.10 6.41 28.62
N THR A 206 6.63 6.27 29.86
CA THR A 206 5.32 5.69 30.16
C THR A 206 4.18 6.51 29.56
N GLU A 207 4.25 7.86 29.63
CA GLU A 207 3.29 8.74 28.97
C GLU A 207 3.30 8.59 27.45
N ARG A 208 4.48 8.41 26.84
CA ARG A 208 4.61 8.16 25.40
C ARG A 208 3.94 6.84 25.03
N ILE A 209 4.15 5.78 25.80
CA ILE A 209 3.47 4.49 25.61
C ILE A 209 1.96 4.69 25.69
N ILE A 210 1.43 5.37 26.70
CA ILE A 210 -0.01 5.63 26.86
C ILE A 210 -0.57 6.39 25.65
N ARG A 211 0.14 7.42 25.16
CA ARG A 211 -0.28 8.14 23.94
C ARG A 211 -0.30 7.24 22.71
N SER A 212 0.64 6.30 22.59
CA SER A 212 0.69 5.37 21.47
C SER A 212 -0.45 4.35 21.46
N LEU A 213 -1.10 4.10 22.61
CA LEU A 213 -2.27 3.23 22.71
C LEU A 213 -3.52 3.81 22.03
N GLN A 214 -3.50 5.08 21.67
CA GLN A 214 -4.46 5.69 20.77
C GLN A 214 -3.86 5.80 19.38
N VAL A 215 -4.15 4.83 18.51
CA VAL A 215 -3.68 4.85 17.13
C VAL A 215 -4.54 5.81 16.31
N ARG A 216 -3.90 6.82 15.73
CA ARG A 216 -4.56 7.88 14.96
C ARG A 216 -4.31 7.72 13.47
N ALA A 217 -5.26 8.17 12.67
CA ALA A 217 -5.14 8.23 11.22
C ALA A 217 -4.07 9.27 10.82
N PRO A 218 -3.00 8.90 10.10
CA PRO A 218 -1.99 9.86 9.64
C PRO A 218 -2.46 10.67 8.42
N ILE A 219 -3.43 10.14 7.68
CA ILE A 219 -4.04 10.76 6.50
C ILE A 219 -5.57 10.66 6.59
N ALA A 220 -6.27 11.55 5.90
CA ALA A 220 -7.72 11.41 5.72
C ALA A 220 -8.02 10.28 4.73
N GLY A 221 -9.05 9.48 5.00
CA GLY A 221 -9.41 8.36 4.13
C GLY A 221 -10.58 7.56 4.66
N SER A 222 -10.84 6.42 4.04
CA SER A 222 -11.81 5.43 4.50
C SER A 222 -11.08 4.24 5.11
N ILE A 223 -11.46 3.83 6.30
CA ILE A 223 -10.84 2.72 7.02
C ILE A 223 -11.23 1.40 6.36
N SER A 224 -10.25 0.51 6.18
CA SER A 224 -10.45 -0.89 5.86
C SER A 224 -9.89 -1.73 7.00
N LEU A 225 -10.73 -2.50 7.70
CA LEU A 225 -10.29 -3.39 8.77
C LEU A 225 -9.60 -4.63 8.18
N LEU A 226 -8.53 -5.06 8.83
CA LEU A 226 -7.75 -6.21 8.39
C LEU A 226 -8.14 -7.48 9.16
N PRO A 227 -7.87 -8.66 8.59
CA PRO A 227 -8.18 -9.93 9.23
C PRO A 227 -7.37 -10.16 10.52
N ASN A 228 -8.05 -10.66 11.55
CA ASN A 228 -7.41 -11.12 12.78
C ASN A 228 -7.05 -12.61 12.64
N PHE A 229 -5.79 -12.89 12.30
CA PHE A 229 -5.28 -14.25 12.10
C PHE A 229 -5.31 -15.13 13.36
N ARG A 230 -5.41 -14.54 14.56
CA ARG A 230 -5.49 -15.27 15.82
C ARG A 230 -6.93 -15.59 16.24
N ALA A 231 -7.93 -14.90 15.70
CA ALA A 231 -9.33 -15.13 16.05
C ALA A 231 -9.95 -16.34 15.32
N GLY A 232 -9.34 -16.82 14.23
CA GLY A 232 -9.74 -18.04 13.53
C GLY A 232 -9.17 -19.26 14.22
N GLY A 233 -10.02 -20.21 14.64
CA GLY A 233 -9.57 -21.50 15.18
C GLY A 233 -8.81 -22.34 14.12
N PRO A 234 -8.08 -23.38 14.53
CA PRO A 234 -7.39 -24.29 13.61
C PRO A 234 -8.36 -24.86 12.58
N GLY A 235 -8.11 -24.63 11.28
CA GLY A 235 -8.95 -25.09 10.18
C GLY A 235 -10.05 -24.14 9.73
N SER A 236 -10.20 -22.95 10.33
CA SER A 236 -11.14 -21.94 9.85
C SER A 236 -10.67 -21.36 8.52
N ARG A 237 -11.50 -21.51 7.48
CA ARG A 237 -11.28 -20.86 6.18
C ARG A 237 -11.65 -19.38 6.17
N SER A 238 -12.37 -18.91 7.21
CA SER A 238 -12.76 -17.51 7.37
C SER A 238 -11.94 -16.88 8.47
N GLN A 239 -11.22 -15.83 8.15
CA GLN A 239 -10.49 -15.00 9.08
C GLN A 239 -11.34 -13.76 9.34
N PRO A 240 -11.96 -13.64 10.55
CA PRO A 240 -12.76 -12.49 10.86
C PRO A 240 -11.89 -11.24 10.95
N GLU A 241 -12.44 -10.09 10.59
CA GLU A 241 -11.79 -8.79 10.80
C GLU A 241 -11.62 -8.52 12.31
N PHE A 242 -10.64 -7.66 12.65
CA PHE A 242 -10.49 -7.18 14.02
C PHE A 242 -11.78 -6.51 14.49
N LYS A 243 -12.13 -6.72 15.75
CA LYS A 243 -13.30 -6.15 16.40
C LYS A 243 -13.00 -5.70 17.83
N ARG A 244 -13.86 -4.87 18.37
CA ARG A 244 -13.81 -4.46 19.77
C ARG A 244 -13.80 -5.69 20.70
N GLY A 245 -12.89 -5.67 21.68
CA GLY A 245 -12.67 -6.77 22.62
C GLY A 245 -11.58 -7.76 22.20
N ASP A 246 -11.14 -7.74 20.94
CA ASP A 246 -10.05 -8.59 20.47
C ASP A 246 -8.72 -8.18 21.10
N ARG A 247 -7.78 -9.14 21.12
CA ARG A 247 -6.39 -8.91 21.52
C ARG A 247 -5.50 -8.78 20.30
N ALA A 248 -4.72 -7.71 20.27
CA ALA A 248 -3.72 -7.46 19.25
C ALA A 248 -2.32 -7.63 19.83
N TRP A 249 -1.47 -8.37 19.12
CA TRP A 249 -0.04 -8.50 19.46
C TRP A 249 0.74 -7.32 18.89
N PHE A 250 1.94 -7.12 19.38
CA PHE A 250 2.84 -6.08 18.85
C PHE A 250 3.02 -6.20 17.33
N GLY A 251 2.81 -5.10 16.63
CA GLY A 251 2.95 -5.03 15.17
C GLY A 251 1.79 -5.66 14.40
N ALA A 252 0.72 -6.14 15.08
CA ALA A 252 -0.48 -6.62 14.38
C ALA A 252 -1.06 -5.51 13.51
N ALA A 253 -1.22 -5.77 12.22
CA ALA A 253 -1.88 -4.89 11.29
C ALA A 253 -3.39 -4.96 11.53
N ILE A 254 -4.01 -3.88 12.01
CA ILE A 254 -5.41 -3.84 12.44
C ILE A 254 -6.30 -3.22 11.37
N ALA A 255 -5.85 -2.13 10.81
CA ALA A 255 -6.59 -1.39 9.80
C ALA A 255 -5.65 -0.83 8.74
N GLU A 256 -6.20 -0.54 7.58
CA GLU A 256 -5.52 0.08 6.45
C GLU A 256 -6.29 1.31 6.01
N LEU A 257 -5.56 2.38 5.70
CA LEU A 257 -6.08 3.60 5.10
C LEU A 257 -5.57 3.69 3.66
N PRO A 258 -6.37 3.25 2.68
CA PRO A 258 -6.00 3.36 1.27
C PRO A 258 -6.05 4.83 0.83
N ASP A 259 -4.99 5.28 0.17
CA ASP A 259 -4.97 6.57 -0.52
C ASP A 259 -5.64 6.40 -1.89
N LEU A 260 -6.86 6.87 -2.02
CA LEU A 260 -7.65 6.74 -3.25
C LEU A 260 -7.37 7.88 -4.26
N THR A 261 -6.43 8.78 -3.99
CA THR A 261 -6.04 9.83 -4.94
C THR A 261 -5.27 9.25 -6.13
N GLU A 262 -4.47 8.20 -5.89
CA GLU A 262 -3.77 7.47 -6.92
C GLU A 262 -4.17 5.99 -6.86
N ILE A 263 -4.84 5.53 -7.90
CA ILE A 263 -5.29 4.14 -8.03
C ILE A 263 -4.61 3.45 -9.19
N GLN A 264 -4.49 2.14 -9.08
CA GLN A 264 -3.94 1.27 -10.10
C GLN A 264 -4.79 0.01 -10.22
N LEU A 265 -4.75 -0.62 -11.40
CA LEU A 265 -5.29 -1.96 -11.57
C LEU A 265 -4.13 -2.96 -11.43
N THR A 266 -4.30 -3.93 -10.54
CA THR A 266 -3.41 -5.10 -10.47
C THR A 266 -4.12 -6.27 -11.14
N ALA A 267 -3.50 -6.83 -12.17
CA ALA A 267 -4.05 -7.94 -12.94
C ALA A 267 -2.98 -9.03 -13.14
N ARG A 268 -3.37 -10.12 -13.78
CA ARG A 268 -2.46 -11.23 -14.13
C ARG A 268 -2.50 -11.50 -15.62
N VAL A 269 -1.32 -11.77 -16.17
CA VAL A 269 -1.12 -12.17 -17.57
C VAL A 269 -0.57 -13.59 -17.59
N ASP A 270 -1.16 -14.43 -18.42
CA ASP A 270 -0.68 -15.80 -18.64
C ASP A 270 0.72 -15.81 -19.31
N GLU A 271 1.51 -16.84 -19.03
CA GLU A 271 2.85 -17.01 -19.60
C GLU A 271 2.84 -16.95 -21.13
N ALA A 272 1.81 -17.51 -21.78
CA ALA A 272 1.64 -17.52 -23.22
C ALA A 272 1.52 -16.11 -23.85
N ASP A 273 0.90 -15.17 -23.12
CA ASP A 273 0.67 -13.81 -23.58
C ASP A 273 1.71 -12.80 -23.05
N ARG A 274 2.57 -13.22 -22.12
CA ARG A 274 3.58 -12.34 -21.47
C ARG A 274 4.47 -11.62 -22.48
N GLY A 275 4.92 -12.33 -23.52
CA GLY A 275 5.80 -11.76 -24.56
C GLY A 275 5.15 -10.73 -25.46
N ARG A 276 3.82 -10.63 -25.45
CA ARG A 276 3.04 -9.71 -26.29
C ARG A 276 2.72 -8.39 -25.58
N VAL A 277 2.80 -8.37 -24.25
CA VAL A 277 2.49 -7.19 -23.40
C VAL A 277 3.76 -6.39 -23.15
N GLN A 278 3.71 -5.08 -23.35
CA GLN A 278 4.83 -4.17 -23.16
C GLN A 278 4.48 -3.07 -22.15
N ILE A 279 5.50 -2.59 -21.42
CA ILE A 279 5.35 -1.40 -20.58
C ILE A 279 5.04 -0.21 -21.48
N GLY A 280 4.09 0.63 -21.06
CA GLY A 280 3.60 1.75 -21.83
C GLY A 280 2.43 1.44 -22.77
N SER A 281 2.05 0.16 -22.96
CA SER A 281 0.85 -0.20 -23.74
C SER A 281 -0.39 0.50 -23.18
N GLY A 282 -1.21 1.08 -24.06
CA GLY A 282 -2.49 1.68 -23.69
C GLY A 282 -3.47 0.64 -23.15
N VAL A 283 -4.15 0.96 -22.08
CA VAL A 283 -5.11 0.05 -21.43
C VAL A 283 -6.43 0.77 -21.22
N ARG A 284 -7.53 0.11 -21.58
CA ARG A 284 -8.87 0.54 -21.23
C ARG A 284 -9.40 -0.37 -20.15
N VAL A 285 -9.84 0.23 -19.02
CA VAL A 285 -10.27 -0.51 -17.82
C VAL A 285 -11.74 -0.21 -17.56
N ARG A 286 -12.52 -1.24 -17.40
CA ARG A 286 -13.91 -1.20 -17.00
C ARG A 286 -14.07 -1.86 -15.64
N VAL A 287 -14.49 -1.08 -14.65
CA VAL A 287 -14.74 -1.58 -13.31
C VAL A 287 -16.15 -2.12 -13.22
N ASP A 288 -16.32 -3.34 -12.69
CA ASP A 288 -17.61 -4.03 -12.67
C ASP A 288 -18.67 -3.28 -11.86
N ALA A 289 -18.25 -2.59 -10.79
CA ALA A 289 -19.12 -1.77 -9.95
C ALA A 289 -19.51 -0.41 -10.57
N VAL A 290 -18.83 0.06 -11.62
CA VAL A 290 -19.05 1.33 -12.30
C VAL A 290 -19.06 1.10 -13.83
N PRO A 291 -20.07 0.38 -14.36
CA PRO A 291 -20.05 -0.07 -15.75
C PRO A 291 -20.30 1.04 -16.78
N ASP A 292 -20.78 2.17 -16.33
CA ASP A 292 -21.12 3.37 -17.12
C ASP A 292 -19.87 4.16 -17.54
N ARG A 293 -18.70 3.88 -16.98
CA ARG A 293 -17.46 4.60 -17.27
C ARG A 293 -16.32 3.65 -17.62
N GLU A 294 -15.65 3.94 -18.73
CA GLU A 294 -14.41 3.29 -19.10
C GLU A 294 -13.23 4.21 -18.69
N LEU A 295 -12.32 3.68 -17.89
CA LEU A 295 -11.13 4.38 -17.43
C LEU A 295 -9.99 4.11 -18.42
N THR A 296 -9.16 5.12 -18.66
CA THR A 296 -7.95 4.99 -19.46
C THR A 296 -6.74 4.86 -18.56
N GLY A 297 -5.76 4.10 -19.00
CA GLY A 297 -4.52 3.90 -18.30
C GLY A 297 -3.40 3.40 -19.17
N ALA A 298 -2.25 3.17 -18.58
CA ALA A 298 -1.09 2.61 -19.26
C ALA A 298 -0.47 1.49 -18.43
N MET A 299 0.09 0.49 -19.10
CA MET A 299 0.86 -0.58 -18.47
C MET A 299 2.10 0.03 -17.82
N ARG A 300 2.14 0.01 -16.48
CA ARG A 300 3.22 0.62 -15.70
C ARG A 300 4.33 -0.36 -15.39
N ASP A 301 3.96 -1.58 -15.03
CA ASP A 301 4.92 -2.60 -14.60
C ASP A 301 4.44 -4.00 -14.95
N ILE A 302 5.37 -4.90 -15.20
CA ILE A 302 5.15 -6.31 -15.47
C ILE A 302 6.18 -7.09 -14.68
N SER A 303 5.71 -7.94 -13.75
CA SER A 303 6.59 -8.79 -12.95
C SER A 303 7.57 -9.59 -13.83
N VAL A 304 8.80 -9.70 -13.36
CA VAL A 304 9.83 -10.56 -14.01
C VAL A 304 9.74 -12.01 -13.54
N VAL A 305 8.98 -12.27 -12.46
CA VAL A 305 8.83 -13.61 -11.85
C VAL A 305 7.42 -14.12 -12.07
N ALA A 306 7.32 -15.31 -12.66
CA ALA A 306 6.06 -16.02 -12.80
C ALA A 306 5.63 -16.64 -11.46
N LYS A 307 4.35 -16.50 -11.12
CA LYS A 307 3.72 -17.12 -9.95
C LYS A 307 2.83 -18.27 -10.42
N PRO A 308 2.97 -19.50 -9.85
CA PRO A 308 2.05 -20.58 -10.16
C PRO A 308 0.67 -20.29 -9.56
N ASP A 309 -0.38 -20.56 -10.32
CA ASP A 309 -1.76 -20.55 -9.88
C ASP A 309 -2.23 -22.02 -9.73
N PHE A 310 -2.46 -22.42 -8.49
CA PHE A 310 -2.88 -23.77 -8.14
C PHE A 310 -4.40 -23.97 -8.15
N THR A 311 -5.16 -22.97 -8.58
CA THR A 311 -6.63 -23.11 -8.71
C THR A 311 -7.04 -24.02 -9.86
N THR A 312 -6.13 -24.24 -10.80
CA THR A 312 -6.30 -25.17 -11.93
C THR A 312 -5.20 -26.25 -11.92
N TRP A 313 -5.52 -27.42 -12.45
CA TRP A 313 -4.55 -28.50 -12.63
C TRP A 313 -4.43 -28.89 -14.12
N PRO A 314 -3.22 -28.86 -14.72
CA PRO A 314 -1.93 -28.45 -14.16
C PRO A 314 -1.88 -26.97 -13.81
N PRO A 315 -1.02 -26.55 -12.84
CA PRO A 315 -0.91 -25.15 -12.45
C PRO A 315 -0.48 -24.26 -13.61
N VAL A 316 -1.22 -23.20 -13.85
CA VAL A 316 -0.88 -22.19 -14.85
C VAL A 316 0.08 -21.17 -14.23
N ARG A 317 1.04 -20.70 -15.01
CA ARG A 317 1.97 -19.64 -14.57
C ARG A 317 1.49 -18.30 -15.04
N ASN A 318 1.41 -17.36 -14.10
CA ASN A 318 0.94 -16.01 -14.34
C ASN A 318 1.98 -14.98 -13.91
N PHE A 319 2.03 -13.87 -14.62
CA PHE A 319 2.83 -12.70 -14.27
C PHE A 319 1.90 -11.61 -13.74
N ASP A 320 2.24 -11.04 -12.60
CA ASP A 320 1.51 -9.87 -12.09
C ASP A 320 1.83 -8.66 -12.96
N VAL A 321 0.80 -7.90 -13.30
CA VAL A 321 0.91 -6.65 -14.06
C VAL A 321 0.20 -5.53 -13.33
N VAL A 322 0.76 -4.34 -13.46
CA VAL A 322 0.24 -3.13 -12.85
C VAL A 322 -0.07 -2.10 -13.94
N VAL A 323 -1.29 -1.62 -13.96
CA VAL A 323 -1.77 -0.58 -14.86
C VAL A 323 -2.04 0.68 -14.06
N SER A 324 -1.37 1.79 -14.39
CA SER A 324 -1.70 3.11 -13.84
C SER A 324 -2.98 3.64 -14.48
N LEU A 325 -3.89 4.19 -13.69
CA LEU A 325 -5.13 4.78 -14.14
C LEU A 325 -5.01 6.31 -14.13
N SER A 326 -5.44 6.94 -15.21
CA SER A 326 -5.30 8.39 -15.38
C SER A 326 -6.39 9.18 -14.66
N ASP A 327 -7.59 8.60 -14.53
CA ASP A 327 -8.78 9.25 -13.98
C ASP A 327 -9.32 8.47 -12.78
N ALA A 328 -9.12 8.99 -11.57
CA ALA A 328 -9.74 8.44 -10.37
C ALA A 328 -11.22 8.87 -10.29
N ASP A 329 -12.14 7.90 -10.17
CA ASP A 329 -13.55 8.16 -9.88
C ASP A 329 -13.78 8.02 -8.37
N ALA A 330 -14.44 8.99 -7.76
CA ALA A 330 -14.74 9.00 -6.30
C ALA A 330 -15.57 7.80 -5.82
N ARG A 331 -16.21 7.06 -6.74
CA ARG A 331 -16.98 5.83 -6.45
C ARG A 331 -16.10 4.60 -6.32
N LEU A 332 -14.83 4.65 -6.78
CA LEU A 332 -13.92 3.51 -6.73
C LEU A 332 -13.51 3.18 -5.30
N ARG A 333 -13.37 1.90 -5.03
CA ARG A 333 -12.90 1.37 -3.75
C ARG A 333 -11.81 0.33 -4.00
N SER A 334 -10.91 0.20 -3.06
CA SER A 334 -9.92 -0.88 -3.06
C SER A 334 -10.62 -2.25 -3.07
N GLY A 335 -10.10 -3.20 -3.85
CA GLY A 335 -10.65 -4.54 -3.98
C GLY A 335 -11.78 -4.70 -5.01
N MET A 336 -12.23 -3.62 -5.68
CA MET A 336 -13.22 -3.74 -6.76
C MET A 336 -12.64 -4.52 -7.94
N SER A 337 -13.43 -5.46 -8.48
CA SER A 337 -13.07 -6.20 -9.68
C SER A 337 -13.17 -5.34 -10.92
N ALA A 338 -12.23 -5.53 -11.83
CA ALA A 338 -12.21 -4.82 -13.10
C ALA A 338 -11.67 -5.69 -14.23
N SER A 339 -12.15 -5.43 -15.44
CA SER A 339 -11.66 -6.00 -16.68
C SER A 339 -10.87 -4.95 -17.46
N ALA A 340 -9.71 -5.33 -17.95
CA ALA A 340 -8.82 -4.46 -18.73
C ALA A 340 -8.65 -4.99 -20.14
N ARG A 341 -8.65 -4.11 -21.13
CA ARG A 341 -8.28 -4.39 -22.52
C ARG A 341 -6.95 -3.71 -22.78
N VAL A 342 -5.90 -4.52 -22.87
CA VAL A 342 -4.54 -4.07 -23.18
C VAL A 342 -4.38 -4.04 -24.69
N GLU A 343 -4.00 -2.91 -25.26
CA GLU A 343 -3.67 -2.77 -26.67
C GLU A 343 -2.32 -3.44 -26.93
N LEU A 344 -2.33 -4.53 -27.73
CA LEU A 344 -1.13 -5.29 -28.06
C LEU A 344 -0.48 -4.80 -29.34
N ASP A 345 -1.30 -4.48 -30.34
CA ASP A 345 -0.83 -4.05 -31.65
C ASP A 345 -1.87 -3.12 -32.30
N ARG A 346 -1.39 -2.10 -32.97
CA ARG A 346 -2.22 -1.16 -33.73
C ARG A 346 -1.65 -0.95 -35.14
N LEU A 347 -2.42 -1.33 -36.14
CA LEU A 347 -2.07 -1.12 -37.52
C LEU A 347 -3.09 -0.17 -38.16
N ALA A 348 -2.64 0.98 -38.59
CA ALA A 348 -3.50 1.98 -39.22
C ALA A 348 -3.75 1.62 -40.70
N SER A 349 -4.98 1.85 -41.16
CA SER A 349 -5.33 1.77 -42.60
C SER A 349 -5.04 0.41 -43.29
N VAL A 350 -5.36 -0.70 -42.59
CA VAL A 350 -5.25 -2.06 -43.15
C VAL A 350 -6.61 -2.64 -43.48
N LEU A 351 -6.64 -3.64 -44.40
CA LEU A 351 -7.86 -4.40 -44.67
C LEU A 351 -8.15 -5.35 -43.53
N VAL A 352 -9.34 -5.25 -42.95
CA VAL A 352 -9.74 -6.01 -41.79
C VAL A 352 -10.97 -6.86 -42.12
N VAL A 353 -10.93 -8.12 -41.68
CA VAL A 353 -12.06 -9.05 -41.74
C VAL A 353 -12.26 -9.69 -40.37
N PRO A 354 -13.49 -10.10 -39.98
CA PRO A 354 -13.71 -10.91 -38.81
C PRO A 354 -12.95 -12.23 -38.86
N THR A 355 -12.49 -12.73 -37.70
CA THR A 355 -11.76 -14.01 -37.63
C THR A 355 -12.54 -15.17 -38.22
N GLY A 356 -13.90 -15.18 -38.07
CA GLY A 356 -14.79 -16.19 -38.65
C GLY A 356 -14.86 -16.20 -40.17
N ALA A 357 -14.31 -15.20 -40.88
CA ALA A 357 -14.31 -15.14 -42.35
C ALA A 357 -13.05 -15.78 -43.01
N VAL A 358 -12.09 -16.19 -42.17
CA VAL A 358 -10.82 -16.75 -42.65
C VAL A 358 -10.74 -18.23 -42.34
N PHE A 359 -10.57 -19.05 -43.38
CA PHE A 359 -10.56 -20.51 -43.26
C PHE A 359 -9.19 -21.06 -43.66
N GLN A 360 -8.87 -22.24 -43.13
CA GLN A 360 -7.62 -22.91 -43.48
C GLN A 360 -7.95 -24.13 -44.38
N ARG A 361 -7.37 -24.13 -45.56
CA ARG A 361 -7.55 -25.20 -46.55
C ARG A 361 -6.18 -25.81 -46.89
N GLY A 362 -5.85 -26.90 -46.22
CA GLY A 362 -4.50 -27.46 -46.30
C GLY A 362 -3.45 -26.43 -45.78
N PRO A 363 -2.39 -26.17 -46.52
CA PRO A 363 -1.37 -25.17 -46.10
C PRO A 363 -1.79 -23.72 -46.42
N ALA A 364 -2.86 -23.47 -47.18
CA ALA A 364 -3.29 -22.16 -47.61
C ALA A 364 -4.39 -21.59 -46.71
N THR A 365 -4.28 -20.28 -46.44
CA THR A 365 -5.34 -19.52 -45.76
C THR A 365 -6.21 -18.86 -46.83
N VAL A 366 -7.53 -19.10 -46.75
CA VAL A 366 -8.50 -18.67 -47.77
C VAL A 366 -9.65 -17.90 -47.15
N VAL A 367 -10.23 -17.03 -47.93
CA VAL A 367 -11.50 -16.35 -47.69
C VAL A 367 -12.45 -16.64 -48.86
N TYR A 368 -13.76 -16.70 -48.58
CA TYR A 368 -14.77 -16.88 -49.62
C TYR A 368 -15.40 -15.50 -49.92
N VAL A 369 -15.04 -14.95 -51.09
CA VAL A 369 -15.52 -13.63 -51.54
C VAL A 369 -16.84 -13.82 -52.31
N ALA A 370 -17.85 -13.03 -51.96
CA ALA A 370 -19.14 -13.06 -52.68
C ALA A 370 -19.00 -12.36 -54.02
N HIS A 371 -19.23 -13.08 -55.10
CA HIS A 371 -19.24 -12.53 -56.49
C HIS A 371 -20.43 -13.04 -57.27
N ARG A 372 -21.32 -12.15 -57.73
CA ARG A 372 -22.48 -12.47 -58.59
C ARG A 372 -23.37 -13.61 -58.07
N GLY A 373 -23.59 -13.71 -56.74
CA GLY A 373 -24.45 -14.73 -56.13
C GLY A 373 -23.75 -16.05 -55.81
N ALA A 374 -22.46 -16.19 -56.06
CA ALA A 374 -21.62 -17.33 -55.71
C ALA A 374 -20.46 -16.87 -54.80
N PHE A 375 -19.83 -17.83 -54.11
CA PHE A 375 -18.64 -17.55 -53.31
C PHE A 375 -17.40 -18.13 -53.99
N GLU A 376 -16.40 -17.26 -54.19
CA GLU A 376 -15.13 -17.64 -54.77
C GLU A 376 -14.07 -17.77 -53.67
N SER A 377 -13.42 -18.96 -53.63
CA SER A 377 -12.29 -19.16 -52.70
C SER A 377 -11.07 -18.41 -53.19
N ARG A 378 -10.53 -17.49 -52.34
CA ARG A 378 -9.37 -16.72 -52.65
C ARG A 378 -8.31 -16.82 -51.55
N THR A 379 -7.07 -17.13 -51.97
CA THR A 379 -5.95 -17.19 -51.01
C THR A 379 -5.60 -15.79 -50.52
N VAL A 380 -5.43 -15.65 -49.21
CA VAL A 380 -5.07 -14.37 -48.59
C VAL A 380 -3.77 -14.49 -47.76
N SER A 381 -3.02 -13.39 -47.78
CA SER A 381 -1.87 -13.23 -46.90
C SER A 381 -2.28 -12.47 -45.66
N ILE A 382 -2.07 -13.07 -44.51
CA ILE A 382 -2.38 -12.46 -43.20
C ILE A 382 -1.21 -11.57 -42.78
N LEU A 383 -1.49 -10.31 -42.43
CA LEU A 383 -0.53 -9.39 -41.82
C LEU A 383 -0.46 -9.57 -40.33
N ARG A 384 -1.64 -9.66 -39.68
CA ARG A 384 -1.77 -9.89 -38.23
C ARG A 384 -3.07 -10.64 -37.94
N ARG A 385 -3.02 -11.56 -36.96
CA ARG A 385 -4.17 -12.26 -36.48
C ARG A 385 -4.48 -11.79 -35.06
N GLY A 386 -5.60 -11.12 -34.86
CA GLY A 386 -6.16 -10.75 -33.58
C GLY A 386 -7.21 -11.75 -33.10
N ARG A 387 -7.82 -11.48 -31.96
CA ARG A 387 -8.85 -12.34 -31.37
C ARG A 387 -10.16 -12.32 -32.16
N ASP A 388 -10.64 -11.13 -32.49
CA ASP A 388 -11.95 -10.93 -33.13
C ASP A 388 -11.82 -10.58 -34.62
N GLN A 389 -10.68 -10.06 -35.05
CA GLN A 389 -10.40 -9.55 -36.40
C GLN A 389 -9.04 -10.01 -36.88
N ILE A 390 -8.91 -10.07 -38.21
CA ILE A 390 -7.66 -10.39 -38.89
C ILE A 390 -7.35 -9.25 -39.86
N ALA A 391 -6.13 -8.74 -39.79
CA ALA A 391 -5.57 -7.80 -40.76
C ALA A 391 -4.97 -8.57 -41.95
N ILE A 392 -5.41 -8.24 -43.15
CA ILE A 392 -5.01 -8.90 -44.38
C ILE A 392 -4.05 -7.97 -45.15
N ALA A 393 -2.91 -8.54 -45.59
CA ALA A 393 -1.93 -7.83 -46.40
C ALA A 393 -2.34 -7.79 -47.88
N SER A 394 -2.87 -8.91 -48.42
CA SER A 394 -3.26 -9.03 -49.82
C SER A 394 -4.26 -10.18 -50.03
N GLY A 395 -4.99 -10.15 -51.14
CA GLY A 395 -5.93 -11.20 -51.58
C GLY A 395 -7.39 -10.76 -51.54
N VAL A 396 -7.73 -9.64 -50.89
CA VAL A 396 -9.07 -9.04 -50.89
C VAL A 396 -8.98 -7.54 -51.11
N ASN A 397 -10.08 -6.95 -51.59
CA ASN A 397 -10.19 -5.51 -51.79
C ASN A 397 -11.20 -4.90 -50.83
N GLU A 398 -11.06 -3.60 -50.59
CA GLU A 398 -12.02 -2.83 -49.79
C GLU A 398 -13.40 -2.86 -50.43
N GLY A 399 -14.43 -3.07 -49.62
CA GLY A 399 -15.81 -3.14 -50.08
C GLY A 399 -16.27 -4.52 -50.56
N GLU A 400 -15.38 -5.53 -50.67
CA GLU A 400 -15.77 -6.90 -50.93
C GLU A 400 -16.51 -7.53 -49.72
N ARG A 401 -17.43 -8.45 -50.04
CA ARG A 401 -18.14 -9.20 -48.97
C ARG A 401 -17.53 -10.59 -48.84
N VAL A 402 -17.19 -10.99 -47.62
CA VAL A 402 -16.62 -12.30 -47.32
C VAL A 402 -17.57 -13.12 -46.47
N ALA A 403 -17.68 -14.40 -46.73
CA ALA A 403 -18.53 -15.32 -45.97
C ALA A 403 -17.98 -15.56 -44.57
N LEU A 404 -18.86 -15.62 -43.57
CA LEU A 404 -18.52 -15.94 -42.19
C LEU A 404 -18.60 -17.41 -41.86
N ARG A 405 -19.08 -18.22 -42.82
CA ARG A 405 -19.08 -19.68 -42.78
C ARG A 405 -18.58 -20.23 -44.10
N GLU A 406 -17.92 -21.39 -44.05
CA GLU A 406 -17.48 -22.08 -45.27
C GLU A 406 -18.70 -22.48 -46.10
N PRO A 407 -18.75 -22.05 -47.42
CA PRO A 407 -19.81 -22.52 -48.29
C PRO A 407 -19.72 -24.03 -48.50
N GLU A 408 -20.83 -24.76 -48.33
CA GLU A 408 -20.90 -26.16 -48.71
C GLU A 408 -20.61 -26.30 -50.19
N GLN A 409 -19.58 -27.07 -50.52
CA GLN A 409 -19.27 -27.36 -51.94
C GLN A 409 -20.33 -28.33 -52.47
N GLU A 410 -21.28 -27.82 -53.23
CA GLU A 410 -22.09 -28.65 -54.11
C GLU A 410 -21.15 -29.19 -55.20
N GLY A 411 -20.77 -30.49 -55.07
CA GLY A 411 -20.13 -31.21 -56.17
C GLY A 411 -18.68 -31.64 -55.99
N ALA A 412 -18.43 -32.63 -55.14
CA ALA A 412 -17.29 -33.53 -55.32
C ALA A 412 -17.76 -34.99 -55.16
N GLN A 413 -18.67 -35.40 -56.07
CA GLN A 413 -18.87 -36.81 -56.40
C GLN A 413 -18.60 -36.93 -57.91
N LYS A 414 -17.35 -37.28 -58.24
CA LYS A 414 -17.03 -38.25 -59.31
C LYS A 414 -15.59 -38.71 -59.14
#